data_585334d03506fe2e3e2be975abdbf422
#
_entry.id   585334d03506fe2e3e2be975abdbf422
#
_cell.length_a   1.000
_cell.length_b   1.000
_cell.length_c   1.000
_cell.angle_alpha   90.00
_cell.angle_beta   90.00
_cell.angle_gamma   90.00
#
_symmetry.space_group_name_H-M   'P 1'
#
loop_
_entity.id
_entity.type
_entity.pdbx_description
1 polymer ?
#
loop_
_entity_poly.entity_id
_entity_poly.type
_entity_poly.pdbx_seq_one_letter_code
_entity_poly.pdbx_strand_id
1 'polypeptide(L)'
;MKNVIVLIFICYTFNFVAFADTGFFFYVQFADKNNTPFSLDNPSEYLSQRAIERRMFFGVAVDSTDLPVNPEYVSTVKNVGVKIVGKSRWLNGVTILAQDSNIMQNIRNLPFVTKTQYTGRRTTQQYVSKINKTINEDSLSYGNSETQIKQIKVNALHNLGYRAKGVQMAVIDGGFLNANTNPAFDSLRFHNRLLGAKDFTDSNPNVYANENHGANVLSIMTGNLPNKYLGIAPDASYWLLKSEYSTNEYLVETDFWVSAIEFADSAGVDMANSSLGYRTFDDPSMNFTYNDMNGQVSRASIAAEMAAQKGLIVCVSAGNDGTGSWHYIASPADAKGIVTVGSVMANGNPSSFSSYGPTADGRVKPELCAMGSSTAYVSTSGTPTIGNGTSYSSPVMAGALACFLQYAKENFTTFSVEQLLSAVFESGNTYLSPQPQTGYGIPDFQLAMSNLNNRLSDISKTSHKNHVFYNSENQTLYIDKDIIGNENITLYSVLGRVIFNKKLTTKQISLKQYNLPSNIYILRIGNTTQKVIVY
;
A
#
# COMPACT_ATOMS: atom_id res chain seq x y z
N MET A 1 35.33 33.82 -63.78
CA MET A 1 35.05 32.40 -63.53
C MET A 1 34.74 32.24 -62.04
N LYS A 2 33.49 32.06 -61.68
CA LYS A 2 33.06 31.87 -60.27
C LYS A 2 32.86 30.37 -60.05
N ASN A 3 33.64 29.78 -59.19
CA ASN A 3 33.50 28.38 -58.79
C ASN A 3 32.31 28.28 -57.79
N VAL A 4 31.28 27.52 -58.20
CA VAL A 4 30.18 27.13 -57.31
C VAL A 4 30.57 25.76 -56.71
N ILE A 5 30.79 25.73 -55.38
CA ILE A 5 30.96 24.50 -54.65
C ILE A 5 29.57 24.02 -54.26
N VAL A 6 29.11 22.91 -54.82
CA VAL A 6 27.89 22.21 -54.43
C VAL A 6 28.25 21.26 -53.27
N LEU A 7 27.81 21.59 -52.05
CA LEU A 7 27.86 20.67 -50.90
C LEU A 7 26.67 19.71 -50.99
N ILE A 8 26.95 18.44 -51.27
CA ILE A 8 25.97 17.35 -51.21
C ILE A 8 25.87 16.93 -49.74
N PHE A 9 24.80 17.29 -49.05
CA PHE A 9 24.43 16.71 -47.77
C PHE A 9 23.86 15.30 -47.97
N ILE A 10 24.60 14.26 -47.64
CA ILE A 10 24.10 12.90 -47.58
C ILE A 10 23.40 12.77 -46.21
N CYS A 11 22.04 12.91 -46.18
CA CYS A 11 21.24 12.53 -45.05
C CYS A 11 21.24 10.99 -44.87
N TYR A 12 22.03 10.49 -43.95
CA TYR A 12 21.83 9.14 -43.45
C TYR A 12 20.55 9.13 -42.60
N THR A 13 19.46 8.62 -43.20
CA THR A 13 18.29 8.22 -42.43
C THR A 13 18.63 6.93 -41.69
N PHE A 14 19.00 7.04 -40.41
CA PHE A 14 18.97 5.89 -39.51
C PHE A 14 17.50 5.48 -39.34
N ASN A 15 17.07 4.46 -40.08
CA ASN A 15 15.85 3.76 -39.76
C ASN A 15 16.10 3.01 -38.44
N PHE A 16 15.70 3.60 -37.31
CA PHE A 16 15.48 2.84 -36.09
C PHE A 16 14.30 1.90 -36.35
N VAL A 17 14.57 0.68 -36.73
CA VAL A 17 13.60 -0.40 -36.61
C VAL A 17 13.44 -0.61 -35.12
N ALA A 18 12.38 -0.03 -34.54
CA ALA A 18 11.92 -0.40 -33.23
C ALA A 18 11.46 -1.86 -33.34
N PHE A 19 12.31 -2.80 -32.95
CA PHE A 19 11.89 -4.16 -32.75
C PHE A 19 10.79 -4.12 -31.71
N ALA A 20 9.60 -4.58 -32.09
CA ALA A 20 8.53 -4.82 -31.14
C ALA A 20 9.08 -5.75 -30.06
N ASP A 21 9.10 -5.28 -28.81
CA ASP A 21 9.64 -6.03 -27.66
C ASP A 21 8.63 -7.11 -27.26
N THR A 22 8.43 -8.09 -28.15
CA THR A 22 7.56 -9.26 -27.94
C THR A 22 8.33 -10.32 -27.17
N GLY A 23 7.64 -11.21 -26.43
CA GLY A 23 8.30 -12.28 -25.71
C GLY A 23 7.40 -12.97 -24.71
N PHE A 24 7.98 -13.88 -23.94
CA PHE A 24 7.31 -14.69 -22.95
C PHE A 24 7.73 -14.27 -21.54
N PHE A 25 6.78 -14.05 -20.65
CA PHE A 25 7.04 -13.77 -19.25
C PHE A 25 7.14 -15.05 -18.44
N PHE A 26 8.13 -15.09 -17.54
CA PHE A 26 8.27 -16.14 -16.56
C PHE A 26 8.60 -15.55 -15.19
N TYR A 27 8.01 -16.09 -14.15
CA TYR A 27 8.48 -15.93 -12.79
C TYR A 27 9.55 -16.98 -12.49
N VAL A 28 10.66 -16.55 -11.89
CA VAL A 28 11.81 -17.39 -11.51
C VAL A 28 12.04 -17.22 -10.02
N GLN A 29 11.80 -18.26 -9.24
CA GLN A 29 11.98 -18.28 -7.80
C GLN A 29 13.37 -18.78 -7.42
N PHE A 30 14.02 -18.07 -6.48
CA PHE A 30 15.31 -18.43 -5.93
C PHE A 30 15.17 -19.24 -4.64
N ALA A 31 16.17 -20.10 -4.35
CA ALA A 31 16.20 -20.94 -3.16
C ALA A 31 16.32 -20.13 -1.87
N ASP A 32 17.21 -19.13 -1.88
CA ASP A 32 17.60 -18.37 -0.70
C ASP A 32 18.13 -16.98 -1.10
N LYS A 33 18.64 -16.25 -0.12
CA LYS A 33 19.34 -14.97 -0.29
C LYS A 33 20.79 -15.05 0.22
N ASN A 34 21.37 -16.25 0.25
CA ASN A 34 22.72 -16.46 0.78
C ASN A 34 23.74 -15.58 0.05
N ASN A 35 24.75 -15.14 0.78
CA ASN A 35 25.81 -14.25 0.29
C ASN A 35 25.30 -12.92 -0.29
N THR A 36 24.10 -12.48 0.07
CA THR A 36 23.63 -11.13 -0.27
C THR A 36 24.56 -10.08 0.40
N PRO A 37 24.87 -8.95 -0.27
CA PRO A 37 25.63 -7.87 0.34
C PRO A 37 24.84 -7.06 1.38
N PHE A 38 23.53 -7.26 1.47
CA PHE A 38 22.64 -6.54 2.37
C PHE A 38 22.54 -7.21 3.74
N SER A 39 22.40 -6.39 4.79
CA SER A 39 22.26 -6.85 6.18
C SER A 39 20.97 -6.37 6.82
N LEU A 40 20.42 -7.16 7.75
CA LEU A 40 19.29 -6.75 8.59
C LEU A 40 19.68 -5.63 9.57
N ASP A 41 20.97 -5.50 9.89
CA ASP A 41 21.48 -4.46 10.80
C ASP A 41 21.54 -3.08 10.12
N ASN A 42 21.46 -3.02 8.78
CA ASN A 42 21.48 -1.76 8.02
C ASN A 42 20.28 -1.65 7.04
N PRO A 43 19.05 -1.61 7.54
CA PRO A 43 17.85 -1.58 6.70
C PRO A 43 17.73 -0.29 5.85
N SER A 44 18.46 0.77 6.17
CA SER A 44 18.48 2.02 5.40
C SER A 44 19.03 1.88 3.98
N GLU A 45 19.72 0.78 3.67
CA GLU A 45 20.18 0.48 2.30
C GLU A 45 19.04 0.08 1.35
N TYR A 46 17.90 -0.39 1.88
CA TYR A 46 16.80 -0.93 1.06
C TYR A 46 15.41 -0.49 1.52
N LEU A 47 15.28 0.16 2.67
CA LEU A 47 14.06 0.80 3.18
C LEU A 47 14.29 2.29 3.37
N SER A 48 13.32 3.12 3.00
CA SER A 48 13.37 4.54 3.34
C SER A 48 13.30 4.74 4.85
N GLN A 49 13.79 5.90 5.32
CA GLN A 49 13.67 6.28 6.73
C GLN A 49 12.22 6.22 7.22
N ARG A 50 11.27 6.68 6.40
CA ARG A 50 9.83 6.62 6.71
C ARG A 50 9.31 5.17 6.84
N ALA A 51 9.81 4.24 6.03
CA ALA A 51 9.44 2.82 6.14
C ALA A 51 9.93 2.22 7.46
N ILE A 52 11.15 2.56 7.86
CA ILE A 52 11.73 2.14 9.14
C ILE A 52 10.90 2.73 10.30
N GLU A 53 10.59 4.02 10.26
CA GLU A 53 9.78 4.70 11.28
C GLU A 53 8.36 4.12 11.39
N ARG A 54 7.70 3.82 10.25
CA ARG A 54 6.39 3.15 10.27
C ARG A 54 6.46 1.80 10.97
N ARG A 55 7.46 0.97 10.65
CA ARG A 55 7.64 -0.33 11.29
C ARG A 55 7.91 -0.20 12.78
N MET A 56 8.77 0.73 13.16
CA MET A 56 9.04 1.02 14.56
C MET A 56 7.77 1.46 15.29
N PHE A 57 6.97 2.33 14.67
CA PHE A 57 5.72 2.81 15.27
C PHE A 57 4.73 1.67 15.53
N PHE A 58 4.59 0.73 14.58
CA PHE A 58 3.70 -0.42 14.72
C PHE A 58 4.34 -1.63 15.40
N GLY A 59 5.61 -1.54 15.83
CA GLY A 59 6.32 -2.66 16.46
C GLY A 59 6.64 -3.81 15.51
N VAL A 60 6.77 -3.55 14.21
CA VAL A 60 7.08 -4.54 13.17
C VAL A 60 8.60 -4.63 12.97
N ALA A 61 9.17 -5.81 13.18
CA ALA A 61 10.59 -6.03 12.95
C ALA A 61 10.92 -6.09 11.44
N VAL A 62 12.15 -5.67 11.10
CA VAL A 62 12.76 -5.98 9.80
C VAL A 62 13.26 -7.42 9.85
N ASP A 63 12.94 -8.22 8.85
CA ASP A 63 13.29 -9.64 8.78
C ASP A 63 13.93 -10.03 7.43
N SER A 64 14.26 -11.30 7.24
CA SER A 64 14.94 -11.80 6.04
C SER A 64 14.13 -11.61 4.75
N THR A 65 12.81 -11.49 4.84
CA THR A 65 11.96 -11.21 3.67
C THR A 65 12.19 -9.79 3.14
N ASP A 66 12.65 -8.86 3.99
CA ASP A 66 12.93 -7.47 3.61
C ASP A 66 14.23 -7.30 2.84
N LEU A 67 15.18 -8.22 3.00
CA LEU A 67 16.44 -8.18 2.25
C LEU A 67 16.15 -8.24 0.74
N PRO A 68 16.80 -7.42 -0.09
CA PRO A 68 16.72 -7.55 -1.54
C PRO A 68 17.10 -8.95 -2.02
N VAL A 69 16.57 -9.36 -3.16
CA VAL A 69 17.01 -10.58 -3.84
C VAL A 69 18.52 -10.50 -4.13
N ASN A 70 19.22 -11.63 -4.02
CA ASN A 70 20.66 -11.67 -4.21
C ASN A 70 21.05 -11.11 -5.61
N PRO A 71 21.86 -10.03 -5.69
CA PRO A 71 22.24 -9.40 -6.95
C PRO A 71 23.02 -10.32 -7.90
N GLU A 72 23.79 -11.27 -7.38
CA GLU A 72 24.53 -12.25 -8.20
C GLU A 72 23.56 -13.21 -8.88
N TYR A 73 22.52 -13.68 -8.19
CA TYR A 73 21.48 -14.51 -8.79
C TYR A 73 20.75 -13.76 -9.89
N VAL A 74 20.39 -12.50 -9.65
CA VAL A 74 19.74 -11.65 -10.65
C VAL A 74 20.64 -11.44 -11.86
N SER A 75 21.93 -11.16 -11.66
CA SER A 75 22.90 -10.96 -12.76
C SER A 75 23.13 -12.25 -13.54
N THR A 76 23.22 -13.39 -12.86
CA THR A 76 23.39 -14.70 -13.52
C THR A 76 22.18 -15.04 -14.39
N VAL A 77 20.96 -14.85 -13.90
CA VAL A 77 19.74 -15.02 -14.71
C VAL A 77 19.74 -14.08 -15.92
N LYS A 78 20.08 -12.80 -15.72
CA LYS A 78 20.17 -11.82 -16.81
C LYS A 78 21.19 -12.23 -17.87
N ASN A 79 22.35 -12.77 -17.47
CA ASN A 79 23.44 -13.18 -18.37
C ASN A 79 23.08 -14.41 -19.22
N VAL A 80 22.02 -15.15 -18.90
CA VAL A 80 21.46 -16.19 -19.79
C VAL A 80 20.87 -15.57 -21.07
N GLY A 81 20.61 -14.25 -21.11
CA GLY A 81 20.07 -13.54 -22.28
C GLY A 81 18.61 -13.14 -22.16
N VAL A 82 18.11 -12.95 -20.95
CA VAL A 82 16.75 -12.49 -20.68
C VAL A 82 16.72 -11.09 -20.09
N LYS A 83 15.60 -10.38 -20.24
CA LYS A 83 15.36 -9.09 -19.59
C LYS A 83 14.71 -9.31 -18.21
N ILE A 84 15.26 -8.72 -17.17
CA ILE A 84 14.60 -8.66 -15.85
C ILE A 84 13.58 -7.51 -15.89
N VAL A 85 12.30 -7.80 -15.66
CA VAL A 85 11.21 -6.83 -15.69
C VAL A 85 10.60 -6.58 -14.31
N GLY A 86 10.79 -7.51 -13.36
CA GLY A 86 10.34 -7.36 -11.97
C GLY A 86 11.28 -8.08 -11.00
N LYS A 87 11.29 -7.63 -9.75
CA LYS A 87 12.00 -8.29 -8.64
C LYS A 87 11.07 -8.29 -7.44
N SER A 88 11.00 -9.43 -6.75
CA SER A 88 10.27 -9.55 -5.50
C SER A 88 11.22 -10.01 -4.40
N ARG A 89 11.46 -9.14 -3.42
CA ARG A 89 12.22 -9.50 -2.22
C ARG A 89 11.40 -10.38 -1.28
N TRP A 90 10.09 -10.15 -1.21
CA TRP A 90 9.19 -10.92 -0.34
C TRP A 90 9.03 -12.36 -0.81
N LEU A 91 8.87 -12.57 -2.12
CA LEU A 91 8.72 -13.88 -2.74
C LEU A 91 10.05 -14.49 -3.20
N ASN A 92 11.17 -13.79 -2.99
CA ASN A 92 12.53 -14.20 -3.33
C ASN A 92 12.69 -14.67 -4.78
N GLY A 93 12.40 -13.80 -5.74
CA GLY A 93 12.46 -14.15 -7.16
C GLY A 93 12.47 -12.95 -8.08
N VAL A 94 12.47 -13.25 -9.38
CA VAL A 94 12.43 -12.26 -10.45
C VAL A 94 11.40 -12.63 -11.50
N THR A 95 10.80 -11.62 -12.12
CA THR A 95 10.00 -11.76 -13.34
C THR A 95 10.87 -11.38 -14.53
N ILE A 96 10.92 -12.25 -15.53
CA ILE A 96 11.75 -12.08 -16.72
C ILE A 96 10.89 -12.01 -17.98
N LEU A 97 11.42 -11.35 -19.01
CA LEU A 97 10.93 -11.40 -20.38
C LEU A 97 11.99 -12.11 -21.24
N ALA A 98 11.64 -13.25 -21.83
CA ALA A 98 12.45 -14.05 -22.73
C ALA A 98 11.92 -13.94 -24.16
N GLN A 99 12.79 -13.73 -25.14
CA GLN A 99 12.40 -13.69 -26.57
C GLN A 99 12.09 -15.10 -27.09
N ASP A 100 12.76 -16.12 -26.56
CA ASP A 100 12.55 -17.53 -26.85
C ASP A 100 12.39 -18.31 -25.53
N SER A 101 11.30 -19.07 -25.44
CA SER A 101 11.01 -19.90 -24.26
C SER A 101 11.99 -21.07 -24.04
N ASN A 102 12.73 -21.48 -25.07
CA ASN A 102 13.75 -22.55 -24.96
C ASN A 102 14.89 -22.18 -24.00
N ILE A 103 15.17 -20.87 -23.83
CA ILE A 103 16.19 -20.36 -22.90
C ILE A 103 15.90 -20.77 -21.45
N MET A 104 14.64 -21.09 -21.14
CA MET A 104 14.21 -21.47 -19.79
C MET A 104 14.88 -22.75 -19.28
N GLN A 105 15.35 -23.64 -20.17
CA GLN A 105 16.09 -24.81 -19.74
C GLN A 105 17.42 -24.42 -19.07
N ASN A 106 18.11 -23.40 -19.59
CA ASN A 106 19.36 -22.90 -18.98
C ASN A 106 19.07 -22.26 -17.60
N ILE A 107 17.97 -21.54 -17.48
CA ILE A 107 17.56 -20.92 -16.18
C ILE A 107 17.20 -21.99 -15.15
N ARG A 108 16.45 -23.04 -15.54
CA ARG A 108 16.08 -24.15 -14.64
C ARG A 108 17.29 -24.93 -14.12
N ASN A 109 18.37 -24.96 -14.88
CA ASN A 109 19.61 -25.65 -14.51
C ASN A 109 20.50 -24.84 -13.56
N LEU A 110 20.15 -23.57 -13.25
CA LEU A 110 20.90 -22.77 -12.28
C LEU A 110 20.66 -23.34 -10.86
N PRO A 111 21.73 -23.57 -10.06
CA PRO A 111 21.61 -24.31 -8.80
C PRO A 111 20.76 -23.60 -7.73
N PHE A 112 20.57 -22.30 -7.85
CA PHE A 112 19.78 -21.48 -6.94
C PHE A 112 18.34 -21.24 -7.43
N VAL A 113 17.93 -21.80 -8.58
CA VAL A 113 16.54 -21.70 -9.08
C VAL A 113 15.75 -22.90 -8.60
N THR A 114 14.68 -22.65 -7.86
CA THR A 114 13.80 -23.72 -7.30
C THR A 114 12.57 -23.95 -8.13
N LYS A 115 12.03 -22.90 -8.76
CA LYS A 115 10.79 -22.96 -9.53
C LYS A 115 10.81 -21.92 -10.65
N THR A 116 10.24 -22.30 -11.80
CA THR A 116 9.90 -21.35 -12.86
C THR A 116 8.44 -21.53 -13.25
N GLN A 117 7.77 -20.43 -13.55
CA GLN A 117 6.37 -20.44 -13.97
C GLN A 117 6.20 -19.53 -15.18
N TYR A 118 5.58 -20.00 -16.23
CA TYR A 118 5.13 -19.15 -17.33
C TYR A 118 3.98 -18.26 -16.83
N THR A 119 4.06 -16.95 -17.10
CA THR A 119 3.12 -15.96 -16.58
C THR A 119 2.48 -15.09 -17.65
N GLY A 120 2.77 -15.32 -18.92
CA GLY A 120 2.15 -14.60 -20.02
C GLY A 120 3.10 -14.22 -21.16
N ARG A 121 2.61 -13.36 -22.05
CA ARG A 121 3.39 -12.86 -23.20
C ARG A 121 3.16 -11.36 -23.41
N ARG A 122 4.17 -10.68 -23.97
CA ARG A 122 4.08 -9.28 -24.38
C ARG A 122 3.67 -9.17 -25.84
N THR A 123 2.70 -8.29 -26.13
CA THR A 123 2.27 -7.87 -27.48
C THR A 123 2.38 -6.34 -27.59
N THR A 124 2.58 -5.79 -28.80
CA THR A 124 2.86 -4.34 -29.04
C THR A 124 1.63 -3.44 -28.96
N GLN A 125 1.81 -2.18 -28.49
CA GLN A 125 0.77 -1.13 -28.38
C GLN A 125 1.20 0.24 -28.91
N GLN A 126 0.24 1.10 -29.33
CA GLN A 126 0.42 2.50 -29.79
C GLN A 126 -0.40 3.49 -28.95
N TYR A 127 0.07 4.76 -28.83
CA TYR A 127 -0.45 5.77 -27.88
C TYR A 127 -0.66 7.20 -28.43
N VAL A 128 -1.66 7.99 -27.91
CA VAL A 128 -1.92 9.40 -28.28
C VAL A 128 -2.45 10.21 -27.07
N SER A 129 -2.00 11.48 -26.89
CA SER A 129 -2.33 12.39 -25.76
C SER A 129 -2.79 13.81 -26.14
N LYS A 130 -3.62 14.52 -25.30
CA LYS A 130 -3.95 15.97 -25.38
C LYS A 130 -4.27 16.60 -24.00
N ILE A 131 -4.05 17.93 -23.82
CA ILE A 131 -4.03 18.69 -22.55
C ILE A 131 -4.89 19.97 -22.58
N ASN A 132 -5.49 20.41 -21.42
CA ASN A 132 -5.94 21.79 -21.11
C ASN A 132 -6.12 22.08 -19.61
N LYS A 133 -6.05 23.38 -19.17
CA LYS A 133 -5.81 23.85 -17.78
C LYS A 133 -6.73 25.03 -17.35
N THR A 134 -7.18 25.09 -16.04
CA THR A 134 -7.58 26.31 -15.28
C THR A 134 -7.85 26.05 -13.78
N ILE A 135 -7.66 27.07 -12.91
CA ILE A 135 -7.62 26.97 -11.42
C ILE A 135 -8.63 27.92 -10.75
N ASN A 136 -9.19 27.54 -9.54
CA ASN A 136 -9.76 28.43 -8.49
C ASN A 136 -10.04 27.68 -7.16
N GLU A 137 -9.94 28.38 -6.01
CA GLU A 137 -9.98 27.84 -4.64
C GLU A 137 -11.25 28.16 -3.83
N ASP A 138 -11.47 27.33 -2.79
CA ASP A 138 -12.03 27.43 -1.43
C ASP A 138 -13.52 27.29 -1.14
N SER A 139 -13.81 26.28 -0.31
CA SER A 139 -14.65 26.11 0.90
C SER A 139 -15.07 24.64 1.07
N LEU A 140 -15.25 24.15 2.34
CA LEU A 140 -15.67 22.76 2.65
C LEU A 140 -17.13 22.49 2.21
N SER A 141 -17.34 22.41 0.92
CA SER A 141 -18.55 21.86 0.31
C SER A 141 -18.17 20.54 -0.34
N TYR A 142 -18.79 19.44 0.08
CA TYR A 142 -18.55 18.14 -0.55
C TYR A 142 -19.12 18.06 -1.97
N GLY A 143 -20.10 18.91 -2.30
CA GLY A 143 -20.74 18.90 -3.62
C GLY A 143 -21.26 17.50 -3.96
N ASN A 144 -20.87 16.99 -5.15
CA ASN A 144 -21.35 15.69 -5.63
C ASN A 144 -20.92 14.48 -4.79
N SER A 145 -19.86 14.59 -3.96
CA SER A 145 -19.36 13.48 -3.14
C SER A 145 -20.05 13.36 -1.76
N GLU A 146 -21.00 14.25 -1.45
CA GLU A 146 -21.60 14.34 -0.13
C GLU A 146 -22.23 13.03 0.36
N THR A 147 -22.95 12.32 -0.52
CA THR A 147 -23.64 11.08 -0.15
C THR A 147 -22.68 9.99 0.31
N GLN A 148 -21.61 9.74 -0.44
CA GLN A 148 -20.62 8.70 -0.11
C GLN A 148 -19.81 9.05 1.15
N ILE A 149 -19.57 10.33 1.41
CA ILE A 149 -18.89 10.82 2.62
C ILE A 149 -19.76 10.64 3.86
N LYS A 150 -21.05 11.05 3.76
CA LYS A 150 -22.00 10.98 4.88
C LYS A 150 -22.45 9.56 5.19
N GLN A 151 -22.51 8.66 4.19
CA GLN A 151 -22.95 7.28 4.38
C GLN A 151 -22.09 6.55 5.42
N ILE A 152 -20.78 6.71 5.37
CA ILE A 152 -19.81 6.11 6.30
C ILE A 152 -19.43 7.05 7.46
N LYS A 153 -20.07 8.23 7.54
CA LYS A 153 -19.85 9.29 8.56
C LYS A 153 -18.40 9.78 8.69
N VAL A 154 -17.61 9.72 7.63
CA VAL A 154 -16.24 10.27 7.64
C VAL A 154 -16.23 11.80 7.78
N ASN A 155 -17.34 12.48 7.47
CA ASN A 155 -17.53 13.91 7.77
C ASN A 155 -17.34 14.25 9.25
N ALA A 156 -17.53 13.31 10.19
CA ALA A 156 -17.20 13.51 11.60
C ALA A 156 -15.70 13.74 11.82
N LEU A 157 -14.85 12.99 11.12
CA LEU A 157 -13.39 13.20 11.11
C LEU A 157 -13.01 14.53 10.45
N HIS A 158 -13.62 14.86 9.30
CA HIS A 158 -13.35 16.11 8.59
C HIS A 158 -13.71 17.34 9.44
N ASN A 159 -14.83 17.30 10.16
CA ASN A 159 -15.27 18.38 11.07
C ASN A 159 -14.27 18.60 12.23
N LEU A 160 -13.51 17.58 12.59
CA LEU A 160 -12.43 17.66 13.59
C LEU A 160 -11.08 18.03 12.97
N GLY A 161 -11.01 18.24 11.64
CA GLY A 161 -9.78 18.60 10.92
C GLY A 161 -8.96 17.41 10.40
N TYR A 162 -9.42 16.17 10.60
CA TYR A 162 -8.73 14.98 10.14
C TYR A 162 -9.11 14.65 8.69
N ARG A 163 -8.28 15.09 7.73
CA ARG A 163 -8.44 14.92 6.28
C ARG A 163 -7.28 14.16 5.65
N ALA A 164 -6.65 13.29 6.44
CA ALA A 164 -5.49 12.46 6.12
C ALA A 164 -4.18 13.24 5.92
N LYS A 165 -4.02 14.41 6.55
CA LYS A 165 -2.76 15.16 6.54
C LYS A 165 -1.62 14.32 7.13
N GLY A 166 -0.47 14.27 6.41
CA GLY A 166 0.70 13.52 6.83
C GLY A 166 0.65 12.01 6.53
N VAL A 167 -0.49 11.49 6.07
CA VAL A 167 -0.63 10.10 5.60
C VAL A 167 -0.17 9.99 4.15
N GLN A 168 0.65 8.98 3.85
CA GLN A 168 1.05 8.64 2.49
C GLN A 168 0.29 7.42 1.99
N MET A 169 -0.29 7.54 0.80
CA MET A 169 -1.08 6.49 0.14
C MET A 169 -0.46 6.09 -1.19
N ALA A 170 -0.48 4.80 -1.51
CA ALA A 170 -0.24 4.31 -2.86
C ALA A 170 -1.57 3.96 -3.54
N VAL A 171 -1.72 4.33 -4.81
CA VAL A 171 -2.80 3.86 -5.68
C VAL A 171 -2.17 2.91 -6.69
N ILE A 172 -2.52 1.63 -6.62
CA ILE A 172 -2.06 0.59 -7.54
C ILE A 172 -3.20 0.31 -8.52
N ASP A 173 -2.98 0.63 -9.82
CA ASP A 173 -4.05 0.63 -10.81
C ASP A 173 -3.51 0.50 -12.24
N GLY A 174 -4.40 0.44 -13.25
CA GLY A 174 -4.07 0.28 -14.66
C GLY A 174 -3.43 1.51 -15.33
N GLY A 175 -3.63 2.71 -14.77
CA GLY A 175 -3.09 3.97 -15.31
C GLY A 175 -3.84 5.19 -14.80
N PHE A 176 -3.27 6.37 -15.03
CA PHE A 176 -3.71 7.62 -14.41
C PHE A 176 -3.88 8.73 -15.46
N LEU A 177 -4.61 8.44 -16.54
CA LEU A 177 -4.79 9.36 -17.68
C LEU A 177 -5.14 10.76 -17.20
N ASN A 178 -4.34 11.74 -17.66
CA ASN A 178 -4.48 13.16 -17.35
C ASN A 178 -4.37 13.55 -15.86
N ALA A 179 -4.00 12.65 -14.93
CA ALA A 179 -3.89 13.02 -13.51
C ALA A 179 -2.83 14.11 -13.26
N ASN A 180 -1.85 14.25 -14.15
CA ASN A 180 -0.84 15.30 -14.11
C ASN A 180 -1.35 16.68 -14.59
N THR A 181 -2.54 16.76 -15.20
CA THR A 181 -3.08 17.99 -15.79
C THR A 181 -4.53 18.28 -15.41
N ASN A 182 -5.26 17.29 -14.92
CA ASN A 182 -6.66 17.42 -14.52
C ASN A 182 -6.80 18.41 -13.35
N PRO A 183 -7.67 19.44 -13.46
CA PRO A 183 -7.84 20.47 -12.42
C PRO A 183 -8.30 19.90 -11.07
N ALA A 184 -8.97 18.75 -11.03
CA ALA A 184 -9.33 18.11 -9.77
C ALA A 184 -8.11 17.74 -8.89
N PHE A 185 -6.92 17.67 -9.48
CA PHE A 185 -5.67 17.37 -8.78
C PHE A 185 -4.74 18.59 -8.64
N ASP A 186 -5.21 19.81 -8.94
CA ASP A 186 -4.39 21.01 -8.79
C ASP A 186 -3.94 21.21 -7.34
N SER A 187 -4.83 21.04 -6.37
CA SER A 187 -4.50 21.13 -4.94
C SER A 187 -3.44 20.08 -4.54
N LEU A 188 -3.54 18.85 -5.07
CA LEU A 188 -2.57 17.78 -4.84
C LEU A 188 -1.18 18.18 -5.35
N ARG A 189 -1.10 18.74 -6.58
CA ARG A 189 0.15 19.16 -7.21
C ARG A 189 0.71 20.42 -6.57
N PHE A 190 -0.13 21.43 -6.32
CA PHE A 190 0.28 22.72 -5.75
C PHE A 190 0.92 22.56 -4.36
N HIS A 191 0.39 21.66 -3.55
CA HIS A 191 0.92 21.39 -2.21
C HIS A 191 2.01 20.29 -2.18
N ASN A 192 2.56 19.89 -3.34
CA ASN A 192 3.60 18.86 -3.46
C ASN A 192 3.21 17.52 -2.80
N ARG A 193 1.92 17.15 -2.83
CA ARG A 193 1.39 15.91 -2.26
C ARG A 193 1.31 14.76 -3.26
N LEU A 194 1.56 15.01 -4.56
CA LEU A 194 1.87 13.99 -5.55
C LEU A 194 3.35 13.63 -5.41
N LEU A 195 3.65 12.53 -4.73
CA LEU A 195 5.00 12.12 -4.38
C LEU A 195 5.78 11.55 -5.57
N GLY A 196 5.07 10.97 -6.52
CA GLY A 196 5.63 10.42 -7.75
C GLY A 196 4.71 9.41 -8.42
N ALA A 197 5.17 8.92 -9.56
CA ALA A 197 4.47 7.92 -10.34
C ALA A 197 5.46 6.90 -10.92
N LYS A 198 5.05 5.63 -11.02
CA LYS A 198 5.92 4.56 -11.53
C LYS A 198 5.10 3.51 -12.29
N ASP A 199 5.61 3.11 -13.46
CA ASP A 199 5.10 1.96 -14.23
C ASP A 199 5.92 0.72 -13.91
N PHE A 200 5.27 -0.35 -13.49
CA PHE A 200 5.88 -1.65 -13.20
C PHE A 200 5.72 -2.65 -14.35
N THR A 201 4.93 -2.30 -15.39
CA THR A 201 4.72 -3.18 -16.55
C THR A 201 5.86 -3.13 -17.55
N ASP A 202 6.81 -2.18 -17.40
CA ASP A 202 7.91 -1.94 -18.36
C ASP A 202 7.40 -1.62 -19.78
N SER A 203 6.14 -1.20 -19.90
CA SER A 203 5.52 -0.95 -21.21
C SER A 203 5.63 0.51 -21.65
N ASN A 204 5.48 1.45 -20.72
CA ASN A 204 5.57 2.88 -20.96
C ASN A 204 5.84 3.61 -19.63
N PRO A 205 6.92 4.39 -19.50
CA PRO A 205 7.19 5.14 -18.28
C PRO A 205 6.15 6.24 -17.97
N ASN A 206 5.28 6.59 -18.93
CA ASN A 206 4.24 7.60 -18.75
C ASN A 206 2.94 6.98 -18.24
N VAL A 207 2.79 6.92 -16.91
CA VAL A 207 1.56 6.43 -16.26
C VAL A 207 0.33 7.30 -16.52
N TYR A 208 0.52 8.52 -17.04
CA TYR A 208 -0.55 9.48 -17.34
C TYR A 208 -1.15 9.32 -18.74
N ALA A 209 -0.79 8.26 -19.47
CA ALA A 209 -1.34 7.95 -20.79
C ALA A 209 -2.26 6.72 -20.71
N ASN A 210 -3.22 6.67 -21.61
CA ASN A 210 -4.10 5.57 -22.01
C ASN A 210 -5.21 5.16 -21.05
N GLU A 211 -4.91 4.70 -19.85
CA GLU A 211 -5.90 4.17 -18.90
C GLU A 211 -6.39 5.26 -17.95
N ASN A 212 -7.72 5.34 -17.79
CA ASN A 212 -8.36 6.37 -16.98
C ASN A 212 -8.81 5.86 -15.60
N HIS A 213 -8.87 4.56 -15.40
CA HIS A 213 -9.46 3.95 -14.21
C HIS A 213 -8.80 4.42 -12.92
N GLY A 214 -7.47 4.37 -12.84
CA GLY A 214 -6.73 4.84 -11.66
C GLY A 214 -6.88 6.35 -11.40
N ALA A 215 -7.04 7.18 -12.47
CA ALA A 215 -7.33 8.60 -12.29
C ALA A 215 -8.73 8.83 -11.68
N ASN A 216 -9.72 8.04 -12.10
CA ASN A 216 -11.06 8.09 -11.51
C ASN A 216 -11.04 7.67 -10.04
N VAL A 217 -10.35 6.55 -9.72
CA VAL A 217 -10.12 6.05 -8.36
C VAL A 217 -9.40 7.09 -7.49
N LEU A 218 -8.32 7.69 -7.99
CA LEU A 218 -7.58 8.75 -7.30
C LEU A 218 -8.48 9.94 -6.97
N SER A 219 -9.38 10.32 -7.89
CA SER A 219 -10.27 11.47 -7.70
C SER A 219 -11.23 11.28 -6.52
N ILE A 220 -11.66 10.04 -6.23
CA ILE A 220 -12.52 9.73 -5.08
C ILE A 220 -11.80 10.02 -3.76
N MET A 221 -10.50 9.80 -3.72
CA MET A 221 -9.71 10.05 -2.51
C MET A 221 -9.26 11.51 -2.38
N THR A 222 -8.76 12.15 -3.46
CA THR A 222 -8.12 13.46 -3.34
C THR A 222 -8.63 14.54 -4.29
N GLY A 223 -9.63 14.24 -5.12
CA GLY A 223 -10.19 15.24 -6.05
C GLY A 223 -10.68 16.48 -5.31
N ASN A 224 -10.34 17.67 -5.81
CA ASN A 224 -10.80 18.93 -5.22
C ASN A 224 -11.21 19.89 -6.34
N LEU A 225 -12.51 20.12 -6.46
CA LEU A 225 -13.11 21.13 -7.31
C LEU A 225 -14.00 22.00 -6.44
N PRO A 226 -13.60 23.23 -6.12
CA PRO A 226 -14.29 24.10 -5.18
C PRO A 226 -15.80 24.15 -5.38
N ASN A 227 -16.58 23.93 -4.32
CA ASN A 227 -18.05 23.89 -4.30
C ASN A 227 -18.71 22.82 -5.21
N LYS A 228 -17.94 21.98 -5.91
CA LYS A 228 -18.47 20.96 -6.81
C LYS A 228 -18.15 19.55 -6.37
N TYR A 229 -16.94 19.34 -5.83
CA TYR A 229 -16.47 18.01 -5.47
C TYR A 229 -15.31 18.08 -4.48
N LEU A 230 -15.34 17.27 -3.43
CA LEU A 230 -14.23 17.09 -2.51
C LEU A 230 -14.01 15.58 -2.28
N GLY A 231 -12.80 15.11 -2.50
CA GLY A 231 -12.37 13.74 -2.17
C GLY A 231 -12.36 13.47 -0.66
N ILE A 232 -12.28 12.20 -0.29
CA ILE A 232 -12.43 11.76 1.10
C ILE A 232 -11.16 12.02 1.91
N ALA A 233 -9.98 11.90 1.31
CA ALA A 233 -8.68 12.16 1.93
C ALA A 233 -7.91 13.28 1.18
N PRO A 234 -8.48 14.51 1.14
CA PRO A 234 -7.96 15.56 0.26
C PRO A 234 -6.58 16.06 0.66
N ASP A 235 -6.13 15.85 1.91
CA ASP A 235 -4.86 16.33 2.43
C ASP A 235 -3.78 15.23 2.52
N ALA A 236 -4.07 13.98 2.10
CA ALA A 236 -3.08 12.91 1.99
C ALA A 236 -2.09 13.15 0.84
N SER A 237 -0.94 12.48 0.90
CA SER A 237 0.05 12.44 -0.18
C SER A 237 -0.01 11.11 -0.93
N TYR A 238 0.25 11.12 -2.24
CA TYR A 238 -0.03 9.97 -3.10
C TYR A 238 1.14 9.55 -3.97
N TRP A 239 1.37 8.24 -4.06
CA TRP A 239 2.14 7.55 -5.09
C TRP A 239 1.19 6.92 -6.10
N LEU A 240 1.45 7.07 -7.40
CA LEU A 240 0.67 6.48 -8.49
C LEU A 240 1.46 5.34 -9.11
N LEU A 241 0.99 4.12 -8.93
CA LEU A 241 1.72 2.89 -9.27
C LEU A 241 0.91 2.10 -10.30
N LYS A 242 1.41 2.04 -11.53
CA LYS A 242 0.77 1.28 -12.60
C LYS A 242 1.28 -0.15 -12.61
N SER A 243 0.35 -1.13 -12.55
CA SER A 243 0.65 -2.56 -12.54
C SER A 243 -0.03 -3.37 -13.64
N GLU A 244 -0.83 -2.72 -14.52
CA GLU A 244 -1.66 -3.40 -15.51
C GLU A 244 -1.27 -3.05 -16.94
N TYR A 245 -1.44 -4.02 -17.85
CA TYR A 245 -1.58 -3.77 -19.27
C TYR A 245 -3.02 -3.32 -19.60
N SER A 246 -3.18 -2.49 -20.62
CA SER A 246 -4.51 -2.01 -21.00
C SER A 246 -5.24 -2.92 -22.00
N THR A 247 -4.61 -3.96 -22.53
CA THR A 247 -5.16 -4.77 -23.63
C THR A 247 -5.10 -6.27 -23.42
N ASN A 248 -4.36 -6.75 -22.45
CA ASN A 248 -4.18 -8.17 -22.19
C ASN A 248 -4.24 -8.41 -20.70
N GLU A 249 -4.86 -9.51 -20.31
CA GLU A 249 -4.96 -9.97 -18.93
C GLU A 249 -4.12 -11.25 -18.77
N TYR A 250 -2.93 -11.12 -18.16
CA TYR A 250 -2.03 -12.24 -17.95
C TYR A 250 -1.61 -12.36 -16.49
N LEU A 251 -1.25 -13.54 -16.06
CA LEU A 251 -0.81 -13.82 -14.70
C LEU A 251 0.40 -12.97 -14.27
N VAL A 252 1.20 -12.47 -15.21
CA VAL A 252 2.33 -11.56 -14.93
C VAL A 252 1.91 -10.26 -14.26
N GLU A 253 0.66 -9.81 -14.41
CA GLU A 253 0.16 -8.60 -13.76
C GLU A 253 0.14 -8.75 -12.24
N THR A 254 -0.06 -9.98 -11.74
CA THR A 254 0.14 -10.27 -10.30
C THR A 254 1.58 -10.02 -9.85
N ASP A 255 2.59 -10.24 -10.70
CA ASP A 255 4.01 -9.98 -10.40
C ASP A 255 4.31 -8.48 -10.41
N PHE A 256 3.68 -7.72 -11.31
CA PHE A 256 3.78 -6.26 -11.34
C PHE A 256 3.12 -5.65 -10.12
N TRP A 257 1.95 -6.17 -9.73
CA TRP A 257 1.27 -5.77 -8.49
C TRP A 257 2.15 -6.02 -7.26
N VAL A 258 2.80 -7.19 -7.17
CA VAL A 258 3.78 -7.49 -6.11
C VAL A 258 4.91 -6.46 -6.09
N SER A 259 5.47 -6.14 -7.25
CA SER A 259 6.54 -5.15 -7.38
C SER A 259 6.07 -3.74 -6.94
N ALA A 260 4.82 -3.39 -7.22
CA ALA A 260 4.22 -2.11 -6.84
C ALA A 260 4.00 -2.00 -5.32
N ILE A 261 3.44 -3.04 -4.67
CA ILE A 261 3.21 -3.01 -3.23
C ILE A 261 4.52 -3.08 -2.43
N GLU A 262 5.52 -3.81 -2.90
CA GLU A 262 6.85 -3.83 -2.30
C GLU A 262 7.57 -2.47 -2.42
N PHE A 263 7.38 -1.77 -3.54
CA PHE A 263 7.86 -0.39 -3.69
C PHE A 263 7.15 0.53 -2.69
N ALA A 264 5.82 0.43 -2.55
CA ALA A 264 5.05 1.23 -1.59
C ALA A 264 5.55 1.01 -0.15
N ASP A 265 5.83 -0.24 0.23
CA ASP A 265 6.43 -0.58 1.52
C ASP A 265 7.79 0.08 1.71
N SER A 266 8.69 -0.05 0.72
CA SER A 266 10.04 0.53 0.78
C SER A 266 10.05 2.04 0.84
N ALA A 267 9.12 2.69 0.13
CA ALA A 267 8.95 4.14 0.10
C ALA A 267 8.39 4.70 1.42
N GLY A 268 7.88 3.83 2.30
CA GLY A 268 7.32 4.22 3.58
C GLY A 268 5.86 4.69 3.49
N VAL A 269 5.12 4.19 2.52
CA VAL A 269 3.68 4.42 2.39
C VAL A 269 2.95 3.86 3.61
N ASP A 270 1.96 4.56 4.13
CA ASP A 270 1.13 4.09 5.25
C ASP A 270 0.01 3.16 4.78
N MET A 271 -0.54 3.43 3.60
CA MET A 271 -1.72 2.75 3.07
C MET A 271 -1.62 2.54 1.56
N ALA A 272 -2.23 1.46 1.07
CA ALA A 272 -2.41 1.23 -0.37
C ALA A 272 -3.89 1.00 -0.69
N ASN A 273 -4.35 1.58 -1.81
CA ASN A 273 -5.62 1.23 -2.44
C ASN A 273 -5.35 0.52 -3.77
N SER A 274 -5.95 -0.65 -3.95
CA SER A 274 -5.95 -1.37 -5.22
C SER A 274 -7.38 -1.66 -5.65
N SER A 275 -7.78 -1.09 -6.78
CA SER A 275 -9.11 -1.31 -7.35
C SER A 275 -9.05 -2.34 -8.49
N LEU A 276 -8.23 -3.38 -8.31
CA LEU A 276 -7.91 -4.44 -9.26
C LEU A 276 -8.32 -5.82 -8.71
N GLY A 277 -8.45 -6.79 -9.61
CA GLY A 277 -8.76 -8.16 -9.20
C GLY A 277 -8.42 -9.19 -10.29
N TYR A 278 -7.75 -10.26 -9.92
CA TYR A 278 -7.24 -11.30 -10.81
C TYR A 278 -8.00 -12.61 -10.61
N ARG A 279 -8.57 -13.14 -11.68
CA ARG A 279 -9.32 -14.40 -11.67
C ARG A 279 -9.19 -15.18 -12.97
N THR A 280 -9.51 -14.51 -14.08
CA THR A 280 -9.46 -15.09 -15.43
C THR A 280 -8.44 -14.36 -16.27
N PHE A 281 -7.72 -15.10 -17.07
CA PHE A 281 -6.65 -14.60 -17.91
C PHE A 281 -6.88 -14.97 -19.38
N ASP A 282 -6.23 -14.27 -20.31
CA ASP A 282 -6.27 -14.55 -21.74
C ASP A 282 -5.81 -15.98 -22.07
N ASP A 283 -4.95 -16.56 -21.24
CA ASP A 283 -4.63 -17.98 -21.24
C ASP A 283 -5.43 -18.68 -20.14
N PRO A 284 -6.50 -19.45 -20.47
CA PRO A 284 -7.35 -20.08 -19.47
C PRO A 284 -6.63 -21.08 -18.55
N SER A 285 -5.43 -21.56 -18.93
CA SER A 285 -4.64 -22.46 -18.07
C SER A 285 -4.08 -21.74 -16.82
N MET A 286 -4.12 -20.41 -16.82
CA MET A 286 -3.71 -19.55 -15.69
C MET A 286 -4.88 -19.18 -14.77
N ASN A 287 -6.14 -19.48 -15.17
CA ASN A 287 -7.33 -19.08 -14.40
C ASN A 287 -7.32 -19.67 -13.00
N PHE A 288 -7.69 -18.84 -12.04
CA PHE A 288 -7.94 -19.29 -10.68
C PHE A 288 -9.31 -19.93 -10.54
N THR A 289 -9.39 -20.91 -9.67
CA THR A 289 -10.63 -21.53 -9.20
C THR A 289 -11.05 -20.93 -7.86
N TYR A 290 -12.29 -21.21 -7.42
CA TYR A 290 -12.71 -20.75 -6.09
C TYR A 290 -11.82 -21.29 -4.96
N ASN A 291 -11.35 -22.53 -5.08
CA ASN A 291 -10.45 -23.13 -4.09
C ASN A 291 -9.10 -22.38 -3.95
N ASP A 292 -8.71 -21.63 -4.96
CA ASP A 292 -7.50 -20.81 -4.96
C ASP A 292 -7.70 -19.48 -4.20
N MET A 293 -8.95 -19.07 -3.93
CA MET A 293 -9.30 -17.84 -3.20
C MET A 293 -9.17 -18.04 -1.68
N ASN A 294 -7.98 -18.38 -1.23
CA ASN A 294 -7.63 -18.68 0.17
C ASN A 294 -6.45 -17.83 0.72
N GLY A 295 -5.95 -16.88 -0.07
CA GLY A 295 -4.84 -16.00 0.26
C GLY A 295 -3.45 -16.60 0.05
N GLN A 296 -3.32 -17.89 -0.36
CA GLN A 296 -2.05 -18.60 -0.41
C GLN A 296 -1.61 -19.05 -1.81
N VAL A 297 -2.44 -18.84 -2.84
CA VAL A 297 -2.16 -19.32 -4.21
C VAL A 297 -1.64 -18.20 -5.10
N SER A 298 -2.37 -17.09 -5.16
CA SER A 298 -1.95 -15.94 -5.96
C SER A 298 -0.78 -15.20 -5.29
N ARG A 299 0.24 -14.87 -6.08
CA ARG A 299 1.36 -14.05 -5.58
C ARG A 299 0.91 -12.66 -5.10
N ALA A 300 -0.08 -12.08 -5.75
CA ALA A 300 -0.66 -10.81 -5.30
C ALA A 300 -1.32 -10.93 -3.92
N SER A 301 -2.07 -12.02 -3.65
CA SER A 301 -2.68 -12.26 -2.33
C SER A 301 -1.64 -12.50 -1.24
N ILE A 302 -0.61 -13.31 -1.53
CA ILE A 302 0.50 -13.55 -0.60
C ILE A 302 1.21 -12.23 -0.27
N ALA A 303 1.51 -11.40 -1.29
CA ALA A 303 2.16 -10.12 -1.07
C ALA A 303 1.26 -9.09 -0.36
N ALA A 304 -0.06 -9.13 -0.57
CA ALA A 304 -1.01 -8.30 0.16
C ALA A 304 -1.03 -8.64 1.66
N GLU A 305 -1.02 -9.93 2.01
CA GLU A 305 -0.89 -10.39 3.40
C GLU A 305 0.45 -9.96 4.00
N MET A 306 1.56 -10.12 3.27
CA MET A 306 2.88 -9.67 3.71
C MET A 306 2.91 -8.15 3.93
N ALA A 307 2.31 -7.35 3.04
CA ALA A 307 2.20 -5.91 3.22
C ALA A 307 1.48 -5.55 4.52
N ALA A 308 0.35 -6.21 4.83
CA ALA A 308 -0.37 -6.03 6.08
C ALA A 308 0.50 -6.40 7.30
N GLN A 309 1.23 -7.51 7.25
CA GLN A 309 2.17 -7.94 8.30
C GLN A 309 3.33 -6.93 8.49
N LYS A 310 3.72 -6.22 7.42
CA LYS A 310 4.74 -5.15 7.45
C LYS A 310 4.17 -3.79 7.91
N GLY A 311 2.92 -3.74 8.33
CA GLY A 311 2.27 -2.55 8.90
C GLY A 311 1.67 -1.60 7.87
N LEU A 312 1.44 -2.01 6.61
CA LEU A 312 0.64 -1.26 5.65
C LEU A 312 -0.85 -1.58 5.87
N ILE A 313 -1.70 -0.58 5.72
CA ILE A 313 -3.14 -0.79 5.59
C ILE A 313 -3.44 -0.94 4.10
N VAL A 314 -3.88 -2.12 3.68
CA VAL A 314 -4.16 -2.42 2.26
C VAL A 314 -5.66 -2.51 2.06
N CYS A 315 -6.22 -1.65 1.20
CA CYS A 315 -7.62 -1.70 0.76
C CYS A 315 -7.69 -2.27 -0.65
N VAL A 316 -8.58 -3.24 -0.86
CA VAL A 316 -8.78 -3.90 -2.15
C VAL A 316 -10.26 -3.99 -2.47
N SER A 317 -10.64 -3.73 -3.72
CA SER A 317 -12.02 -3.92 -4.19
C SER A 317 -12.40 -5.40 -4.21
N ALA A 318 -13.64 -5.73 -3.80
CA ALA A 318 -14.11 -7.11 -3.73
C ALA A 318 -14.27 -7.81 -5.10
N GLY A 319 -14.45 -7.03 -6.18
CA GLY A 319 -14.80 -7.52 -7.52
C GLY A 319 -16.25 -7.22 -7.90
N ASN A 320 -16.58 -7.41 -9.17
CA ASN A 320 -17.88 -7.03 -9.75
C ASN A 320 -18.63 -8.24 -10.36
N ASP A 321 -18.37 -9.44 -9.88
CA ASP A 321 -18.92 -10.70 -10.39
C ASP A 321 -20.18 -11.16 -9.68
N GLY A 322 -20.76 -10.37 -8.76
CA GLY A 322 -21.87 -10.76 -7.90
C GLY A 322 -23.12 -11.30 -8.62
N THR A 323 -23.36 -10.89 -9.86
CA THR A 323 -24.44 -11.42 -10.71
C THR A 323 -24.01 -12.57 -11.62
N GLY A 324 -22.70 -12.84 -11.69
CA GLY A 324 -22.13 -13.88 -12.53
C GLY A 324 -22.14 -15.25 -11.86
N SER A 325 -21.80 -16.29 -12.62
CA SER A 325 -21.66 -17.66 -12.09
C SER A 325 -20.51 -17.78 -11.08
N TRP A 326 -19.50 -16.93 -11.17
CA TRP A 326 -18.40 -16.86 -10.19
C TRP A 326 -18.86 -16.30 -8.85
N HIS A 327 -19.50 -15.15 -8.83
CA HIS A 327 -20.00 -14.30 -7.74
C HIS A 327 -19.08 -14.06 -6.53
N TYR A 328 -17.96 -14.74 -6.40
CA TYR A 328 -17.04 -14.60 -5.29
C TYR A 328 -16.03 -13.45 -5.50
N ILE A 329 -15.31 -13.11 -4.43
CA ILE A 329 -14.15 -12.23 -4.49
C ILE A 329 -13.06 -12.81 -5.39
N ALA A 330 -12.11 -11.96 -5.83
CA ALA A 330 -10.95 -12.34 -6.63
C ALA A 330 -9.64 -11.96 -5.90
N SER A 331 -8.49 -12.53 -6.32
CA SER A 331 -7.18 -12.10 -5.82
C SER A 331 -6.92 -10.62 -6.19
N PRO A 332 -6.30 -9.78 -5.31
CA PRO A 332 -5.82 -10.10 -3.96
C PRO A 332 -6.83 -9.88 -2.83
N ALA A 333 -8.12 -9.70 -3.13
CA ALA A 333 -9.16 -9.45 -2.12
C ALA A 333 -9.34 -10.62 -1.12
N ASP A 334 -8.87 -11.82 -1.46
CA ASP A 334 -8.88 -13.01 -0.61
C ASP A 334 -7.76 -13.05 0.44
N ALA A 335 -6.81 -12.09 0.43
CA ALA A 335 -5.68 -12.06 1.37
C ALA A 335 -6.13 -11.79 2.82
N LYS A 336 -5.32 -12.25 3.80
CA LYS A 336 -5.53 -11.99 5.22
C LYS A 336 -5.00 -10.60 5.61
N GLY A 337 -5.58 -10.02 6.67
CA GLY A 337 -5.07 -8.78 7.27
C GLY A 337 -5.28 -7.52 6.45
N ILE A 338 -5.92 -7.60 5.30
CA ILE A 338 -6.29 -6.47 4.44
C ILE A 338 -7.77 -6.08 4.63
N VAL A 339 -8.18 -4.96 4.06
CA VAL A 339 -9.58 -4.51 4.01
C VAL A 339 -10.13 -4.71 2.61
N THR A 340 -10.89 -5.75 2.39
CA THR A 340 -11.62 -5.98 1.14
C THR A 340 -12.95 -5.23 1.21
N VAL A 341 -13.26 -4.46 0.17
CA VAL A 341 -14.36 -3.52 0.18
C VAL A 341 -15.42 -3.90 -0.85
N GLY A 342 -16.59 -4.28 -0.35
CA GLY A 342 -17.80 -4.50 -1.15
C GLY A 342 -18.51 -3.20 -1.52
N SER A 343 -19.47 -3.29 -2.43
CA SER A 343 -20.25 -2.15 -2.92
C SER A 343 -21.67 -2.15 -2.38
N VAL A 344 -22.12 -0.97 -1.91
CA VAL A 344 -23.52 -0.69 -1.58
C VAL A 344 -24.04 0.50 -2.36
N MET A 345 -25.37 0.61 -2.44
CA MET A 345 -26.11 1.76 -2.95
C MET A 345 -26.22 2.86 -1.87
N ALA A 346 -26.65 4.05 -2.26
CA ALA A 346 -26.89 5.17 -1.33
C ALA A 346 -27.83 4.84 -0.17
N ASN A 347 -28.81 3.95 -0.37
CA ASN A 347 -29.74 3.48 0.67
C ASN A 347 -29.17 2.38 1.59
N GLY A 348 -27.89 1.99 1.39
CA GLY A 348 -27.20 0.96 2.17
C GLY A 348 -27.43 -0.49 1.70
N ASN A 349 -28.31 -0.73 0.72
CA ASN A 349 -28.47 -2.07 0.17
C ASN A 349 -27.26 -2.51 -0.65
N PRO A 350 -26.89 -3.81 -0.64
CA PRO A 350 -25.80 -4.32 -1.49
C PRO A 350 -26.02 -4.00 -2.97
N SER A 351 -24.97 -3.63 -3.67
CA SER A 351 -25.00 -3.53 -5.13
C SER A 351 -25.03 -4.94 -5.73
N SER A 352 -25.93 -5.19 -6.66
CA SER A 352 -26.10 -6.55 -7.24
C SER A 352 -24.83 -7.13 -7.86
N PHE A 353 -23.97 -6.27 -8.41
CA PHE A 353 -22.70 -6.67 -9.02
C PHE A 353 -21.58 -6.94 -8.00
N SER A 354 -21.70 -6.47 -6.73
CA SER A 354 -20.62 -6.65 -5.74
C SER A 354 -20.34 -8.11 -5.51
N SER A 355 -19.10 -8.52 -5.73
CA SER A 355 -18.64 -9.86 -5.37
C SER A 355 -18.69 -10.06 -3.86
N TYR A 356 -18.84 -11.30 -3.41
CA TYR A 356 -19.03 -11.64 -2.02
C TYR A 356 -18.24 -12.88 -1.59
N GLY A 357 -18.16 -13.08 -0.29
CA GLY A 357 -17.50 -14.22 0.34
C GLY A 357 -18.43 -15.40 0.58
N PRO A 358 -17.96 -16.33 1.38
CA PRO A 358 -16.68 -16.31 2.09
C PRO A 358 -15.48 -16.61 1.15
N THR A 359 -14.25 -16.50 1.68
CA THR A 359 -13.11 -17.12 1.01
C THR A 359 -13.22 -18.64 1.01
N ALA A 360 -12.42 -19.31 0.19
CA ALA A 360 -12.41 -20.79 0.14
C ALA A 360 -12.02 -21.46 1.47
N ASP A 361 -11.25 -20.76 2.31
CA ASP A 361 -10.90 -21.16 3.68
C ASP A 361 -11.88 -20.63 4.74
N GLY A 362 -13.03 -20.07 4.33
CA GLY A 362 -14.16 -19.74 5.22
C GLY A 362 -14.10 -18.39 5.93
N ARG A 363 -13.15 -17.51 5.58
CA ARG A 363 -13.05 -16.16 6.18
C ARG A 363 -14.16 -15.22 5.67
N VAL A 364 -14.57 -14.30 6.54
CA VAL A 364 -15.49 -13.21 6.16
C VAL A 364 -14.80 -12.31 5.13
N LYS A 365 -15.43 -12.18 3.97
CA LYS A 365 -15.10 -11.24 2.89
C LYS A 365 -16.39 -10.82 2.17
N PRO A 366 -16.47 -9.56 1.68
CA PRO A 366 -15.59 -8.45 2.03
C PRO A 366 -15.62 -8.19 3.54
N GLU A 367 -14.62 -7.51 4.11
CA GLU A 367 -14.71 -7.09 5.51
C GLU A 367 -15.75 -5.98 5.67
N LEU A 368 -15.72 -4.98 4.80
CA LEU A 368 -16.57 -3.79 4.88
C LEU A 368 -17.17 -3.43 3.52
N CYS A 369 -18.17 -2.56 3.54
CA CYS A 369 -18.76 -1.98 2.35
C CYS A 369 -18.78 -0.45 2.42
N ALA A 370 -18.71 0.17 1.25
CA ALA A 370 -18.97 1.59 1.05
C ALA A 370 -19.75 1.82 -0.25
N MET A 371 -20.19 3.05 -0.48
CA MET A 371 -20.93 3.38 -1.70
C MET A 371 -20.07 3.11 -2.93
N GLY A 372 -20.53 2.19 -3.80
CA GLY A 372 -19.91 1.84 -5.08
C GLY A 372 -20.91 1.85 -6.24
N SER A 373 -22.20 2.09 -5.96
CA SER A 373 -23.24 2.35 -6.95
C SER A 373 -23.57 3.83 -7.01
N SER A 374 -23.50 4.42 -8.20
CA SER A 374 -23.67 5.86 -8.44
C SER A 374 -22.71 6.71 -7.58
N THR A 375 -21.54 6.20 -7.35
CA THR A 375 -20.48 6.90 -6.59
C THR A 375 -19.94 8.05 -7.42
N ALA A 376 -19.90 9.24 -6.83
CA ALA A 376 -19.36 10.42 -7.49
C ALA A 376 -17.82 10.32 -7.59
N TYR A 377 -17.29 10.68 -8.75
CA TYR A 377 -15.86 10.84 -9.02
C TYR A 377 -15.64 11.99 -10.01
N VAL A 378 -14.40 12.40 -10.23
CA VAL A 378 -14.07 13.37 -11.27
C VAL A 378 -13.44 12.64 -12.45
N SER A 379 -14.08 12.80 -13.63
CA SER A 379 -13.58 12.21 -14.87
C SER A 379 -12.23 12.81 -15.29
N THR A 380 -11.55 12.17 -16.23
CA THR A 380 -10.28 12.67 -16.79
C THR A 380 -10.40 13.99 -17.54
N SER A 381 -11.63 14.46 -17.84
CA SER A 381 -11.92 15.80 -18.36
C SER A 381 -12.09 16.87 -17.27
N GLY A 382 -11.97 16.51 -15.97
CA GLY A 382 -12.16 17.46 -14.86
C GLY A 382 -13.63 17.71 -14.50
N THR A 383 -14.55 16.84 -14.92
CA THR A 383 -15.98 17.00 -14.66
C THR A 383 -16.47 15.98 -13.62
N PRO A 384 -17.15 16.41 -12.54
CA PRO A 384 -17.82 15.48 -11.62
C PRO A 384 -18.86 14.64 -12.37
N THR A 385 -18.82 13.34 -12.15
CA THR A 385 -19.73 12.34 -12.74
C THR A 385 -19.96 11.21 -11.74
N ILE A 386 -20.74 10.21 -12.12
CA ILE A 386 -21.05 9.04 -11.28
C ILE A 386 -20.66 7.75 -12.00
N GLY A 387 -20.33 6.72 -11.23
CA GLY A 387 -20.00 5.39 -11.75
C GLY A 387 -20.37 4.27 -10.79
N ASN A 388 -20.28 3.03 -11.30
CA ASN A 388 -20.60 1.82 -10.57
C ASN A 388 -19.39 0.88 -10.56
N GLY A 389 -19.12 0.27 -9.42
CA GLY A 389 -18.06 -0.72 -9.24
C GLY A 389 -17.53 -0.74 -7.81
N THR A 390 -17.07 -1.89 -7.37
CA THR A 390 -16.29 -2.01 -6.13
C THR A 390 -14.98 -1.23 -6.22
N SER A 391 -14.50 -0.96 -7.43
CA SER A 391 -13.39 -0.05 -7.70
C SER A 391 -13.63 1.38 -7.22
N TYR A 392 -14.87 1.78 -6.98
CA TYR A 392 -15.23 3.09 -6.43
C TYR A 392 -15.53 3.03 -4.93
N SER A 393 -16.02 1.91 -4.39
CA SER A 393 -16.19 1.74 -2.96
C SER A 393 -14.85 1.58 -2.21
N SER A 394 -13.88 0.93 -2.82
CA SER A 394 -12.54 0.75 -2.24
C SER A 394 -11.85 2.08 -1.92
N PRO A 395 -11.73 3.06 -2.84
CA PRO A 395 -11.13 4.36 -2.52
C PRO A 395 -11.96 5.21 -1.54
N VAL A 396 -13.29 5.02 -1.46
CA VAL A 396 -14.11 5.64 -0.40
C VAL A 396 -13.64 5.14 0.96
N MET A 397 -13.49 3.83 1.12
CA MET A 397 -13.02 3.21 2.36
C MET A 397 -11.56 3.57 2.66
N ALA A 398 -10.68 3.48 1.67
CA ALA A 398 -9.26 3.80 1.84
C ALA A 398 -9.05 5.25 2.27
N GLY A 399 -9.77 6.20 1.66
CA GLY A 399 -9.72 7.61 2.07
C GLY A 399 -10.20 7.81 3.51
N ALA A 400 -11.28 7.15 3.91
CA ALA A 400 -11.80 7.24 5.28
C ALA A 400 -10.85 6.64 6.31
N LEU A 401 -10.24 5.50 6.01
CA LEU A 401 -9.20 4.89 6.84
C LEU A 401 -7.95 5.78 6.95
N ALA A 402 -7.60 6.52 5.90
CA ALA A 402 -6.49 7.48 5.95
C ALA A 402 -6.79 8.65 6.90
N CYS A 403 -8.02 9.19 6.88
CA CYS A 403 -8.45 10.21 7.86
C CYS A 403 -8.46 9.65 9.29
N PHE A 404 -8.91 8.41 9.45
CA PHE A 404 -8.93 7.73 10.75
C PHE A 404 -7.52 7.40 11.27
N LEU A 405 -6.58 7.06 10.37
CA LEU A 405 -5.18 6.86 10.72
C LEU A 405 -4.52 8.17 11.19
N GLN A 406 -4.81 9.31 10.53
CA GLN A 406 -4.37 10.62 11.03
C GLN A 406 -4.91 10.87 12.43
N TYR A 407 -6.22 10.69 12.64
CA TYR A 407 -6.83 10.81 13.96
C TYR A 407 -6.12 9.94 15.00
N ALA A 408 -5.88 8.69 14.69
CA ALA A 408 -5.21 7.76 15.61
C ALA A 408 -3.78 8.20 15.93
N LYS A 409 -2.98 8.59 14.93
CA LYS A 409 -1.59 9.04 15.12
C LYS A 409 -1.47 10.34 15.93
N GLU A 410 -2.43 11.24 15.81
CA GLU A 410 -2.41 12.51 16.53
C GLU A 410 -2.93 12.40 17.98
N ASN A 411 -3.77 11.38 18.29
CA ASN A 411 -4.39 11.24 19.61
C ASN A 411 -3.77 10.13 20.48
N PHE A 412 -3.00 9.20 19.89
CA PHE A 412 -2.42 8.07 20.61
C PHE A 412 -0.95 7.90 20.29
N THR A 413 -0.14 7.63 21.29
CA THR A 413 1.30 7.42 21.17
C THR A 413 1.66 6.04 20.61
N THR A 414 0.81 5.03 20.82
CA THR A 414 1.01 3.66 20.35
C THR A 414 -0.33 2.99 20.07
N PHE A 415 -0.42 2.27 18.98
CA PHE A 415 -1.51 1.34 18.64
C PHE A 415 -1.03 0.42 17.52
N SER A 416 -1.69 -0.73 17.35
CA SER A 416 -1.43 -1.62 16.22
C SER A 416 -2.42 -1.36 15.08
N VAL A 417 -2.04 -1.77 13.86
CA VAL A 417 -2.96 -1.76 12.71
C VAL A 417 -4.21 -2.59 13.01
N GLU A 418 -4.05 -3.73 13.69
CA GLU A 418 -5.17 -4.59 14.10
C GLU A 418 -6.15 -3.86 15.02
N GLN A 419 -5.66 -3.12 16.01
CA GLN A 419 -6.51 -2.33 16.92
C GLN A 419 -7.29 -1.24 16.17
N LEU A 420 -6.61 -0.57 15.21
CA LEU A 420 -7.22 0.44 14.36
C LEU A 420 -8.35 -0.17 13.51
N LEU A 421 -8.07 -1.27 12.78
CA LEU A 421 -9.02 -1.91 11.89
C LEU A 421 -10.16 -2.57 12.66
N SER A 422 -9.89 -3.21 13.80
CA SER A 422 -10.94 -3.78 14.66
C SER A 422 -11.96 -2.71 15.11
N ALA A 423 -11.50 -1.50 15.49
CA ALA A 423 -12.40 -0.42 15.85
C ALA A 423 -13.34 -0.01 14.71
N VAL A 424 -12.87 -0.10 13.46
CA VAL A 424 -13.68 0.17 12.26
C VAL A 424 -14.61 -1.01 11.95
N PHE A 425 -14.14 -2.26 12.02
CA PHE A 425 -14.97 -3.45 11.79
C PHE A 425 -16.13 -3.52 12.78
N GLU A 426 -15.87 -3.27 14.06
CA GLU A 426 -16.88 -3.22 15.14
C GLU A 426 -17.91 -2.09 14.96
N SER A 427 -17.60 -1.06 14.18
CA SER A 427 -18.53 0.00 13.83
C SER A 427 -19.47 -0.35 12.67
N GLY A 428 -19.23 -1.49 12.01
CA GLY A 428 -20.03 -1.97 10.90
C GLY A 428 -21.44 -2.39 11.31
N ASN A 429 -22.43 -1.99 10.55
CA ASN A 429 -23.84 -2.17 10.89
C ASN A 429 -24.32 -3.63 10.90
N THR A 430 -23.50 -4.58 10.41
CA THR A 430 -23.75 -6.04 10.46
C THR A 430 -22.62 -6.80 11.18
N TYR A 431 -21.82 -6.11 12.01
CA TYR A 431 -20.66 -6.71 12.68
C TYR A 431 -20.99 -7.99 13.46
N LEU A 432 -22.09 -7.99 14.23
CA LEU A 432 -22.51 -9.13 15.05
C LEU A 432 -23.12 -10.30 14.23
N SER A 433 -23.43 -10.05 12.96
CA SER A 433 -23.98 -11.06 12.05
C SER A 433 -23.51 -10.77 10.62
N PRO A 434 -22.24 -11.06 10.30
CA PRO A 434 -21.66 -10.75 9.00
C PRO A 434 -22.41 -11.45 7.87
N GLN A 435 -22.62 -10.74 6.77
CA GLN A 435 -23.35 -11.23 5.60
C GLN A 435 -22.38 -11.55 4.45
N PRO A 436 -22.65 -12.57 3.63
CA PRO A 436 -21.74 -12.95 2.54
C PRO A 436 -21.38 -11.81 1.59
N GLN A 437 -22.32 -10.91 1.31
CA GLN A 437 -22.13 -9.83 0.32
C GLN A 437 -21.61 -8.52 0.95
N THR A 438 -21.81 -8.31 2.25
CA THR A 438 -21.47 -7.05 2.91
C THR A 438 -20.49 -7.20 4.08
N GLY A 439 -20.13 -8.43 4.45
CA GLY A 439 -19.26 -8.69 5.58
C GLY A 439 -19.78 -8.07 6.88
N TYR A 440 -18.95 -7.29 7.56
CA TYR A 440 -19.33 -6.52 8.76
C TYR A 440 -20.19 -5.29 8.44
N GLY A 441 -20.44 -5.02 7.15
CA GLY A 441 -21.38 -3.99 6.69
C GLY A 441 -20.72 -2.64 6.42
N ILE A 442 -21.55 -1.59 6.52
CA ILE A 442 -21.15 -0.19 6.32
C ILE A 442 -20.62 0.34 7.66
N PRO A 443 -19.36 0.80 7.72
CA PRO A 443 -18.79 1.33 8.95
C PRO A 443 -19.35 2.73 9.29
N ASP A 444 -19.36 3.04 10.57
CA ASP A 444 -19.62 4.35 11.13
C ASP A 444 -18.32 4.91 11.71
N PHE A 445 -17.64 5.84 11.00
CA PHE A 445 -16.35 6.37 11.46
C PHE A 445 -16.46 7.23 12.74
N GLN A 446 -17.65 7.77 13.06
CA GLN A 446 -17.88 8.41 14.35
C GLN A 446 -17.91 7.38 15.50
N LEU A 447 -18.53 6.22 15.28
CA LEU A 447 -18.51 5.12 16.24
C LEU A 447 -17.11 4.48 16.31
N ALA A 448 -16.40 4.33 15.19
CA ALA A 448 -15.03 3.81 15.15
C ALA A 448 -14.07 4.65 16.01
N MET A 449 -14.19 6.00 16.00
CA MET A 449 -13.43 6.86 16.92
C MET A 449 -13.72 6.51 18.38
N SER A 450 -14.98 6.31 18.74
CA SER A 450 -15.38 5.94 20.11
C SER A 450 -14.85 4.56 20.49
N ASN A 451 -14.93 3.58 19.59
CA ASN A 451 -14.39 2.23 19.79
C ASN A 451 -12.89 2.25 20.04
N LEU A 452 -12.13 3.00 19.21
CA LEU A 452 -10.69 3.13 19.36
C LEU A 452 -10.31 3.84 20.67
N ASN A 453 -11.02 4.91 21.02
CA ASN A 453 -10.82 5.62 22.28
C ASN A 453 -11.02 4.69 23.48
N ASN A 454 -12.12 3.95 23.51
CA ASN A 454 -12.39 3.00 24.60
C ASN A 454 -11.30 1.93 24.70
N ARG A 455 -10.94 1.32 23.58
CA ARG A 455 -9.93 0.28 23.49
C ARG A 455 -8.55 0.75 24.00
N LEU A 456 -8.12 1.96 23.59
CA LEU A 456 -6.81 2.49 23.93
C LEU A 456 -6.81 3.21 25.31
N SER A 457 -7.96 3.76 25.75
CA SER A 457 -8.10 4.32 27.10
C SER A 457 -8.04 3.25 28.19
N ASP A 458 -8.56 2.05 27.92
CA ASP A 458 -8.44 0.94 28.88
C ASP A 458 -7.00 0.42 28.98
N ILE A 459 -6.24 0.47 27.89
CA ILE A 459 -4.79 0.21 27.92
C ILE A 459 -4.05 1.31 28.68
N SER A 460 -4.46 2.57 28.55
CA SER A 460 -3.86 3.69 29.30
C SER A 460 -4.21 3.68 30.79
N LYS A 461 -5.34 3.09 31.19
CA LYS A 461 -5.68 2.88 32.61
C LYS A 461 -4.87 1.74 33.22
N THR A 462 -4.36 0.80 32.40
CA THR A 462 -3.41 -0.24 32.80
C THR A 462 -1.97 0.12 32.50
N SER A 463 -1.70 1.06 31.60
CA SER A 463 -0.37 1.63 31.39
C SER A 463 -0.18 2.73 32.44
N HIS A 464 0.62 2.44 33.44
CA HIS A 464 1.17 3.43 34.36
C HIS A 464 1.66 4.66 33.58
N LYS A 465 1.42 5.88 34.09
CA LYS A 465 2.01 7.14 33.62
C LYS A 465 3.45 6.86 33.19
N ASN A 466 3.86 7.38 32.02
CA ASN A 466 5.26 7.36 31.62
C ASN A 466 6.07 8.11 32.69
N HIS A 467 6.66 7.37 33.61
CA HIS A 467 7.40 7.94 34.73
C HIS A 467 8.84 8.28 34.37
N VAL A 468 9.26 7.97 33.12
CA VAL A 468 10.62 8.20 32.67
C VAL A 468 10.62 8.78 31.26
N PHE A 469 11.34 9.87 31.08
CA PHE A 469 11.62 10.53 29.82
C PHE A 469 13.11 10.40 29.47
N TYR A 470 13.44 9.97 28.26
CA TYR A 470 14.83 9.95 27.77
C TYR A 470 15.09 11.18 26.89
N ASN A 471 16.12 11.94 27.22
CA ASN A 471 16.61 13.05 26.39
C ASN A 471 17.84 12.58 25.62
N SER A 472 17.74 12.57 24.29
CA SER A 472 18.80 12.10 23.38
C SER A 472 20.00 13.04 23.31
N GLU A 473 19.81 14.36 23.47
CA GLU A 473 20.92 15.34 23.39
C GLU A 473 21.94 15.16 24.51
N ASN A 474 21.47 14.91 25.74
CA ASN A 474 22.34 14.71 26.88
C ASN A 474 22.42 13.26 27.35
N GLN A 475 21.77 12.32 26.61
CA GLN A 475 21.71 10.88 26.90
C GLN A 475 21.30 10.57 28.35
N THR A 476 20.26 11.24 28.84
CA THR A 476 19.84 11.15 30.23
C THR A 476 18.38 10.69 30.36
N LEU A 477 18.12 9.73 31.24
CA LEU A 477 16.79 9.37 31.69
C LEU A 477 16.35 10.35 32.79
N TYR A 478 15.23 11.00 32.61
CA TYR A 478 14.56 11.83 33.61
C TYR A 478 13.41 11.05 34.22
N ILE A 479 13.35 10.97 35.53
CA ILE A 479 12.44 10.11 36.28
C ILE A 479 11.49 11.00 37.10
N ASP A 480 10.20 10.69 37.01
CA ASP A 480 9.18 11.41 37.79
C ASP A 480 9.45 11.24 39.29
N LYS A 481 9.30 12.33 40.03
CA LYS A 481 9.58 12.33 41.48
C LYS A 481 8.62 11.42 42.30
N ASP A 482 7.46 11.07 41.74
CA ASP A 482 6.47 10.25 42.42
C ASP A 482 6.89 8.77 42.54
N ILE A 483 7.95 8.34 41.83
CA ILE A 483 8.49 6.97 41.87
C ILE A 483 9.87 6.87 42.53
N ILE A 484 10.41 7.95 43.04
CA ILE A 484 11.69 7.90 43.75
C ILE A 484 11.47 7.31 45.14
N GLY A 485 12.00 6.13 45.38
CA GLY A 485 11.82 5.40 46.61
C GLY A 485 12.76 4.20 46.71
N ASN A 486 12.30 3.14 47.38
CA ASN A 486 13.09 1.93 47.61
C ASN A 486 13.17 0.95 46.43
N GLU A 487 12.65 1.31 45.25
CA GLU A 487 12.60 0.44 44.09
C GLU A 487 13.91 0.39 43.30
N ASN A 488 14.13 -0.71 42.60
CA ASN A 488 15.24 -0.85 41.66
C ASN A 488 14.82 -0.43 40.28
N ILE A 489 15.72 0.23 39.58
CA ILE A 489 15.63 0.53 38.14
C ILE A 489 16.59 -0.38 37.39
N THR A 490 16.06 -1.11 36.42
CA THR A 490 16.84 -2.03 35.58
C THR A 490 16.62 -1.71 34.11
N LEU A 491 17.70 -1.55 33.35
CA LEU A 491 17.66 -1.39 31.90
C LEU A 491 18.08 -2.69 31.24
N TYR A 492 17.29 -3.17 30.28
CA TYR A 492 17.55 -4.37 29.49
C TYR A 492 17.72 -4.02 28.03
N SER A 493 18.55 -4.77 27.32
CA SER A 493 18.46 -4.86 25.86
C SER A 493 17.19 -5.59 25.45
N VAL A 494 16.78 -5.47 24.17
CA VAL A 494 15.64 -6.25 23.60
C VAL A 494 15.81 -7.77 23.70
N LEU A 495 17.05 -8.26 23.85
CA LEU A 495 17.36 -9.68 24.05
C LEU A 495 17.34 -10.09 25.53
N GLY A 496 16.87 -9.22 26.43
CA GLY A 496 16.78 -9.50 27.87
C GLY A 496 18.10 -9.37 28.64
N ARG A 497 19.21 -8.96 28.00
CA ARG A 497 20.49 -8.74 28.68
C ARG A 497 20.38 -7.49 29.57
N VAL A 498 20.73 -7.62 30.85
CA VAL A 498 20.79 -6.52 31.80
C VAL A 498 21.96 -5.60 31.44
N ILE A 499 21.67 -4.32 31.19
CA ILE A 499 22.66 -3.25 30.96
C ILE A 499 23.10 -2.66 32.29
N PHE A 500 22.12 -2.32 33.15
CA PHE A 500 22.38 -1.98 34.55
C PHE A 500 21.17 -2.35 35.42
N ASN A 501 21.44 -2.53 36.70
CA ASN A 501 20.43 -2.64 37.76
C ASN A 501 20.95 -1.85 38.96
N LYS A 502 20.18 -0.86 39.42
CA LYS A 502 20.56 -0.04 40.59
C LYS A 502 19.34 0.48 41.32
N LYS A 503 19.53 0.89 42.55
CA LYS A 503 18.50 1.53 43.37
C LYS A 503 18.16 2.89 42.83
N LEU A 504 16.87 3.20 42.74
CA LEU A 504 16.39 4.48 42.21
C LEU A 504 16.47 5.56 43.31
N THR A 505 17.57 6.30 43.36
CA THR A 505 17.83 7.34 44.37
C THR A 505 17.86 8.77 43.78
N THR A 506 17.82 8.90 42.46
CA THR A 506 17.98 10.19 41.77
C THR A 506 16.92 10.38 40.67
N LYS A 507 16.59 11.64 40.38
CA LYS A 507 15.65 12.02 39.30
C LYS A 507 16.23 11.88 37.90
N GLN A 508 17.54 11.69 37.80
CA GLN A 508 18.24 11.66 36.53
C GLN A 508 19.28 10.53 36.54
N ILE A 509 19.36 9.81 35.43
CA ILE A 509 20.35 8.76 35.22
C ILE A 509 20.99 9.00 33.85
N SER A 510 22.27 9.35 33.83
CA SER A 510 23.03 9.45 32.59
C SER A 510 23.32 8.06 32.04
N LEU A 511 23.01 7.87 30.74
CA LEU A 511 23.33 6.66 29.99
C LEU A 511 24.67 6.72 29.25
N LYS A 512 25.33 7.89 29.20
CA LYS A 512 26.63 8.10 28.52
C LYS A 512 27.68 7.05 28.88
N GLN A 513 27.77 6.72 30.17
CA GLN A 513 28.76 5.77 30.70
C GLN A 513 28.57 4.32 30.20
N TYR A 514 27.40 3.99 29.63
CA TYR A 514 27.10 2.63 29.14
C TYR A 514 27.36 2.49 27.64
N ASN A 515 27.67 3.60 26.95
CA ASN A 515 27.99 3.64 25.52
C ASN A 515 27.01 2.82 24.66
N LEU A 516 25.71 3.08 24.87
CA LEU A 516 24.64 2.29 24.27
C LEU A 516 24.50 2.59 22.77
N PRO A 517 24.51 1.58 21.89
CA PRO A 517 24.18 1.77 20.49
C PRO A 517 22.73 2.24 20.33
N SER A 518 22.45 2.94 19.23
CA SER A 518 21.10 3.34 18.85
C SER A 518 20.22 2.10 18.71
N ASN A 519 19.28 1.94 19.64
CA ASN A 519 18.41 0.76 19.72
C ASN A 519 17.26 0.99 20.70
N ILE A 520 16.36 0.03 20.76
CA ILE A 520 15.31 -0.07 21.78
C ILE A 520 15.85 -0.77 23.01
N TYR A 521 15.52 -0.24 24.17
CA TYR A 521 15.82 -0.81 25.48
C TYR A 521 14.54 -0.92 26.29
N ILE A 522 14.49 -1.87 27.22
CA ILE A 522 13.37 -2.06 28.14
C ILE A 522 13.82 -1.59 29.52
N LEU A 523 13.17 -0.57 30.03
CA LEU A 523 13.40 -0.08 31.38
C LEU A 523 12.34 -0.65 32.32
N ARG A 524 12.76 -1.24 33.41
CA ARG A 524 11.88 -1.74 34.49
C ARG A 524 12.14 -0.96 35.77
N ILE A 525 11.05 -0.50 36.41
CA ILE A 525 11.07 0.11 37.73
C ILE A 525 10.00 -0.60 38.58
N GLY A 526 10.42 -1.34 39.59
CA GLY A 526 9.52 -2.18 40.36
C GLY A 526 8.77 -3.18 39.46
N ASN A 527 7.46 -3.10 39.45
CA ASN A 527 6.58 -3.90 38.60
C ASN A 527 6.22 -3.23 37.25
N THR A 528 6.69 -2.00 36.99
CA THR A 528 6.42 -1.26 35.76
C THR A 528 7.52 -1.43 34.74
N THR A 529 7.14 -1.56 33.47
CA THR A 529 8.08 -1.68 32.35
C THR A 529 7.78 -0.60 31.33
N GLN A 530 8.83 0.07 30.85
CA GLN A 530 8.72 1.13 29.84
C GLN A 530 9.76 0.94 28.74
N LYS A 531 9.40 1.20 27.49
CA LYS A 531 10.31 1.22 26.34
C LYS A 531 11.12 2.54 26.35
N VAL A 532 12.42 2.43 26.15
CA VAL A 532 13.34 3.57 25.98
C VAL A 532 14.02 3.42 24.63
N ILE A 533 13.96 4.46 23.79
CA ILE A 533 14.66 4.50 22.50
C ILE A 533 15.90 5.38 22.67
N VAL A 534 17.08 4.79 22.47
CA VAL A 534 18.36 5.48 22.43
C VAL A 534 18.70 5.71 20.97
N TYR A 535 18.99 6.96 20.58
CA TYR A 535 19.35 7.37 19.23
C TYR A 535 20.85 7.54 19.05
#